data_4834c9c1dce0456405513e06370c55e8
#
_entry.id   4834c9c1dce0456405513e06370c55e8
#
_cell.length_a   1.000
_cell.length_b   1.000
_cell.length_c   1.000
_cell.angle_alpha   90.00
_cell.angle_beta   90.00
_cell.angle_gamma   90.00
#
_symmetry.space_group_name_H-M   'P 1'
#
loop_
_entity.id
_entity.type
_entity.pdbx_description
1 polymer ?
#
loop_
_entity_poly.entity_id
_entity_poly.type
_entity_poly.pdbx_seq_one_letter_code
_entity_poly.pdbx_strand_id
1 'polypeptide(L)'
;MKKYIIQKAPFVVPTTDGKLIEEHHGKVATQNNDISIAHMIAPPNWSEPFQTPEFEEYTYIIRGKKQFIIEEETVILEAGQSIKIEANTRVQYSNPFSEECEYIAICKPAFDFTKVHREE
;
A
#
# COMPACT_ATOMS: atom_id res chain seq x y z
N MET A 1 -8.37 -26.13 -17.33
CA MET A 1 -8.19 -25.09 -16.31
C MET A 1 -6.80 -24.47 -16.42
N LYS A 2 -6.74 -23.17 -16.46
CA LYS A 2 -5.44 -22.47 -16.45
C LYS A 2 -4.84 -22.49 -15.05
N LYS A 3 -3.53 -22.57 -15.01
CA LYS A 3 -2.76 -22.59 -13.77
C LYS A 3 -2.21 -21.23 -13.37
N TYR A 4 -2.62 -20.17 -14.08
CA TYR A 4 -2.07 -18.82 -13.86
C TYR A 4 -3.08 -17.77 -14.29
N ILE A 5 -2.87 -16.55 -13.78
CA ILE A 5 -3.63 -15.38 -14.16
C ILE A 5 -2.63 -14.30 -14.56
N ILE A 6 -2.79 -13.73 -15.75
CA ILE A 6 -1.96 -12.62 -16.22
C ILE A 6 -2.77 -11.34 -16.10
N GLN A 7 -2.20 -10.33 -15.42
CA GLN A 7 -2.83 -9.02 -15.31
C GLN A 7 -2.07 -8.03 -16.18
N LYS A 8 -2.64 -7.69 -17.33
CA LYS A 8 -2.01 -6.75 -18.28
C LYS A 8 -2.54 -5.32 -18.11
N ALA A 9 -3.68 -5.15 -17.48
CA ALA A 9 -4.31 -3.87 -17.29
C ALA A 9 -4.87 -3.82 -15.86
N PRO A 10 -4.08 -3.36 -14.88
CA PRO A 10 -4.52 -3.35 -13.50
C PRO A 10 -5.73 -2.45 -13.31
N PHE A 11 -6.49 -2.71 -12.26
CA PHE A 11 -7.58 -1.82 -11.87
C PHE A 11 -7.00 -0.58 -11.22
N VAL A 12 -7.29 0.59 -11.79
CA VAL A 12 -6.84 1.87 -11.23
C VAL A 12 -7.87 2.33 -10.22
N VAL A 13 -7.46 2.37 -8.95
CA VAL A 13 -8.34 2.79 -7.86
C VAL A 13 -8.48 4.30 -7.89
N PRO A 14 -9.72 4.85 -7.93
CA PRO A 14 -9.90 6.30 -7.89
C PRO A 14 -9.37 6.89 -6.59
N THR A 15 -8.65 8.01 -6.69
CA THR A 15 -8.14 8.72 -5.50
C THR A 15 -8.43 10.20 -5.64
N THR A 16 -8.43 10.91 -4.50
CA THR A 16 -8.65 12.36 -4.46
C THR A 16 -7.42 13.10 -3.96
N ASP A 17 -6.34 12.39 -3.63
CA ASP A 17 -5.15 12.97 -3.01
C ASP A 17 -3.92 12.95 -3.93
N GLY A 18 -4.11 12.58 -5.18
CA GLY A 18 -3.03 12.54 -6.17
C GLY A 18 -2.22 11.25 -6.16
N LYS A 19 -2.52 10.32 -5.28
CA LYS A 19 -1.82 9.04 -5.23
C LYS A 19 -2.30 8.14 -6.36
N LEU A 20 -1.36 7.48 -7.05
CA LEU A 20 -1.69 6.45 -8.02
C LEU A 20 -1.75 5.11 -7.31
N ILE A 21 -2.84 4.37 -7.53
CA ILE A 21 -2.99 3.01 -6.99
C ILE A 21 -3.44 2.10 -8.12
N GLU A 22 -2.59 1.16 -8.48
CA GLU A 22 -2.88 0.17 -9.51
C GLU A 22 -2.94 -1.20 -8.88
N GLU A 23 -4.14 -1.73 -8.68
CA GLU A 23 -4.32 -3.06 -8.11
C GLU A 23 -4.12 -4.09 -9.22
N HIS A 24 -3.09 -4.90 -9.12
CA HIS A 24 -2.81 -5.98 -10.06
C HIS A 24 -3.57 -7.24 -9.68
N HIS A 25 -3.56 -7.59 -8.41
CA HIS A 25 -4.31 -8.72 -7.88
C HIS A 25 -5.00 -8.29 -6.60
N GLY A 26 -6.18 -8.80 -6.36
CA GLY A 26 -6.94 -8.46 -5.17
C GLY A 26 -8.43 -8.61 -5.39
N LYS A 27 -9.23 -8.07 -4.48
CA LYS A 27 -10.68 -8.28 -4.51
C LYS A 27 -11.33 -7.72 -5.76
N VAL A 28 -10.88 -6.56 -6.24
CA VAL A 28 -11.49 -5.93 -7.41
C VAL A 28 -10.88 -6.45 -8.70
N ALA A 29 -9.55 -6.48 -8.78
CA ALA A 29 -8.86 -6.81 -10.03
C ALA A 29 -9.01 -8.27 -10.44
N THR A 30 -8.97 -9.21 -9.49
CA THR A 30 -8.99 -10.63 -9.80
C THR A 30 -9.88 -11.45 -8.88
N GLN A 31 -10.72 -10.79 -8.08
CA GLN A 31 -11.61 -11.44 -7.10
C GLN A 31 -10.84 -12.36 -6.14
N ASN A 32 -9.64 -11.92 -5.77
CA ASN A 32 -8.79 -12.65 -4.83
C ASN A 32 -8.97 -12.07 -3.44
N ASN A 33 -9.43 -12.91 -2.50
CA ASN A 33 -9.64 -12.50 -1.10
C ASN A 33 -8.44 -12.77 -0.21
N ASP A 34 -7.48 -13.56 -0.68
CA ASP A 34 -6.36 -14.00 0.16
C ASP A 34 -5.18 -13.05 0.13
N ILE A 35 -4.97 -12.39 -1.00
CA ILE A 35 -3.81 -11.51 -1.17
C ILE A 35 -4.14 -10.42 -2.16
N SER A 36 -3.57 -9.23 -1.96
CA SER A 36 -3.60 -8.17 -2.95
C SER A 36 -2.20 -7.67 -3.22
N ILE A 37 -1.96 -7.26 -4.46
CA ILE A 37 -0.69 -6.71 -4.90
C ILE A 37 -1.00 -5.45 -5.69
N ALA A 38 -0.46 -4.32 -5.25
CA ALA A 38 -0.70 -3.04 -5.89
C ALA A 38 0.61 -2.30 -6.13
N HIS A 39 0.69 -1.66 -7.28
CA HIS A 39 1.76 -0.72 -7.63
C HIS A 39 1.25 0.67 -7.31
N MET A 40 2.05 1.46 -6.60
CA MET A 40 1.62 2.76 -6.11
C MET A 40 2.69 3.82 -6.33
N ILE A 41 2.22 5.06 -6.55
CA ILE A 41 3.10 6.24 -6.57
C ILE A 41 2.45 7.30 -5.68
N ALA A 42 3.15 7.68 -4.62
CA ALA A 42 2.70 8.75 -3.73
C ALA A 42 3.40 10.06 -4.13
N PRO A 43 2.64 11.15 -4.31
CA PRO A 43 3.26 12.42 -4.68
C PRO A 43 4.05 13.02 -3.52
N PRO A 44 4.90 14.03 -3.79
CA PRO A 44 5.57 14.76 -2.72
C PRO A 44 4.57 15.37 -1.75
N ASN A 45 4.93 15.43 -0.47
CA ASN A 45 4.14 16.05 0.59
C ASN A 45 2.76 15.40 0.77
N TRP A 46 2.69 14.10 0.53
CA TRP A 46 1.46 13.31 0.67
C TRP A 46 1.42 12.63 2.02
N SER A 47 0.22 12.50 2.59
CA SER A 47 0.01 11.72 3.80
C SER A 47 -1.44 11.24 3.86
N GLU A 48 -1.66 10.19 4.65
CA GLU A 48 -2.98 9.67 4.97
C GLU A 48 -3.18 9.78 6.49
N PRO A 49 -4.42 9.75 6.97
CA PRO A 49 -4.67 9.60 8.41
C PRO A 49 -4.10 8.28 8.93
N PHE A 50 -3.87 8.20 10.25
CA PHE A 50 -3.53 6.92 10.87
C PHE A 50 -4.63 5.90 10.62
N GLN A 51 -4.24 4.63 10.55
CA GLN A 51 -5.18 3.53 10.38
C GLN A 51 -4.65 2.29 11.10
N THR A 52 -5.55 1.32 11.32
CA THR A 52 -5.20 0.07 12.00
C THR A 52 -5.74 -1.08 11.15
N PRO A 53 -5.04 -1.45 10.08
CA PRO A 53 -5.53 -2.47 9.15
C PRO A 53 -5.61 -3.85 9.79
N GLU A 54 -6.63 -4.62 9.38
CA GLU A 54 -6.79 -6.00 9.85
C GLU A 54 -5.96 -7.00 9.04
N PHE A 55 -5.22 -6.52 8.04
CA PHE A 55 -4.34 -7.36 7.24
C PHE A 55 -2.89 -7.01 7.53
N GLU A 56 -1.99 -7.97 7.31
CA GLU A 56 -0.57 -7.66 7.32
C GLU A 56 -0.19 -7.07 5.98
N GLU A 57 0.82 -6.22 5.96
CA GLU A 57 1.23 -5.53 4.75
C GLU A 57 2.73 -5.60 4.57
N TYR A 58 3.14 -5.88 3.32
CA TYR A 58 4.54 -5.84 2.90
C TYR A 58 4.68 -4.71 1.90
N THR A 59 5.68 -3.86 2.06
CA THR A 59 5.96 -2.77 1.13
C THR A 59 7.40 -2.86 0.67
N TYR A 60 7.61 -2.79 -0.65
CA TYR A 60 8.94 -2.73 -1.26
C TYR A 60 9.06 -1.41 -2.00
N ILE A 61 10.09 -0.61 -1.67
CA ILE A 61 10.30 0.71 -2.27
C ILE A 61 11.12 0.54 -3.55
N ILE A 62 10.55 1.02 -4.67
CA ILE A 62 11.20 0.99 -5.97
C ILE A 62 12.02 2.26 -6.18
N ARG A 63 11.46 3.42 -5.82
CA ARG A 63 12.06 4.72 -6.08
C ARG A 63 11.60 5.72 -5.02
N GLY A 64 12.48 6.63 -4.61
CA GLY A 64 12.16 7.64 -3.61
C GLY A 64 12.23 7.09 -2.20
N LYS A 65 11.56 7.77 -1.28
CA LYS A 65 11.51 7.41 0.14
C LYS A 65 10.08 7.40 0.63
N LYS A 66 9.81 6.54 1.59
CA LYS A 66 8.48 6.49 2.23
C LYS A 66 8.66 6.49 3.73
N GLN A 67 7.85 7.29 4.41
CA GLN A 67 7.86 7.36 5.87
C GLN A 67 6.66 6.62 6.43
N PHE A 68 6.92 5.84 7.48
CA PHE A 68 5.90 5.13 8.24
C PHE A 68 6.02 5.60 9.68
N ILE A 69 4.89 5.93 10.30
CA ILE A 69 4.84 6.07 11.76
C ILE A 69 4.08 4.86 12.25
N ILE A 70 4.80 3.97 12.94
CA ILE A 70 4.26 2.68 13.37
C ILE A 70 4.23 2.70 14.89
N GLU A 71 3.02 2.67 15.46
CA GLU A 71 2.80 2.95 16.86
C GLU A 71 3.40 4.33 17.17
N GLU A 72 4.52 4.40 17.88
CA GLU A 72 5.19 5.66 18.20
C GLU A 72 6.55 5.80 17.51
N GLU A 73 6.89 4.86 16.63
CA GLU A 73 8.19 4.83 15.99
C GLU A 73 8.12 5.33 14.56
N THR A 74 9.05 6.23 14.19
CA THR A 74 9.14 6.73 12.82
C THR A 74 10.18 5.91 12.06
N VAL A 75 9.76 5.34 10.92
CA VAL A 75 10.60 4.51 10.07
C VAL A 75 10.61 5.11 8.67
N ILE A 76 11.79 5.28 8.09
CA ILE A 76 11.95 5.79 6.73
C ILE A 76 12.63 4.71 5.90
N LEU A 77 11.99 4.34 4.78
CA LEU A 77 12.57 3.39 3.84
C LEU A 77 12.96 4.09 2.56
N GLU A 78 14.07 3.60 1.96
CA GLU A 78 14.58 4.08 0.69
C GLU A 78 14.48 2.99 -0.37
N ALA A 79 14.75 3.35 -1.62
CA ALA A 79 14.71 2.41 -2.75
C ALA A 79 15.52 1.15 -2.44
N GLY A 80 14.95 -0.01 -2.75
CA GLY A 80 15.58 -1.31 -2.51
C GLY A 80 15.32 -1.88 -1.13
N GLN A 81 14.60 -1.17 -0.28
CA GLN A 81 14.30 -1.63 1.09
C GLN A 81 12.83 -2.04 1.19
N SER A 82 12.54 -2.88 2.16
CA SER A 82 11.17 -3.36 2.37
C SER A 82 10.86 -3.47 3.86
N ILE A 83 9.56 -3.53 4.15
CA ILE A 83 9.07 -3.66 5.52
C ILE A 83 7.86 -4.60 5.53
N LYS A 84 7.71 -5.36 6.61
CA LYS A 84 6.48 -6.07 6.91
C LYS A 84 5.86 -5.44 8.16
N ILE A 85 4.58 -5.09 8.07
CA ILE A 85 3.83 -4.57 9.21
C ILE A 85 2.76 -5.59 9.57
N GLU A 86 2.73 -6.00 10.83
CA GLU A 86 1.76 -6.99 11.31
C GLU A 86 0.34 -6.45 11.26
N ALA A 87 -0.62 -7.36 11.15
CA ALA A 87 -2.03 -6.99 11.21
C ALA A 87 -2.37 -6.32 12.55
N ASN A 88 -3.34 -5.42 12.51
CA ASN A 88 -3.84 -4.73 13.69
C ASN A 88 -2.80 -3.82 14.35
N THR A 89 -1.88 -3.30 13.54
CA THR A 89 -0.88 -2.33 13.99
C THR A 89 -1.29 -0.93 13.54
N ARG A 90 -1.27 0.04 14.44
CA ARG A 90 -1.60 1.42 14.11
C ARG A 90 -0.45 2.03 13.32
N VAL A 91 -0.74 2.57 12.13
CA VAL A 91 0.29 3.08 11.23
C VAL A 91 -0.21 4.29 10.46
N GLN A 92 0.71 5.22 10.17
CA GLN A 92 0.46 6.31 9.23
C GLN A 92 1.49 6.23 8.12
N TYR A 93 1.00 6.30 6.87
CA TYR A 93 1.85 6.33 5.68
C TYR A 93 1.98 7.76 5.20
N SER A 94 3.19 8.16 4.81
CA SER A 94 3.41 9.49 4.29
C SER A 94 4.63 9.56 3.38
N ASN A 95 4.65 10.60 2.56
CA ASN A 95 5.82 10.97 1.77
C ASN A 95 6.07 12.47 2.03
N PRO A 96 6.75 12.81 3.12
CA PRO A 96 7.03 14.21 3.44
C PRO A 96 8.21 14.78 2.67
N PHE A 97 8.72 14.03 1.69
CA PHE A 97 9.89 14.41 0.92
C PHE A 97 9.51 15.13 -0.37
N SER A 98 10.51 15.64 -1.08
CA SER A 98 10.30 16.49 -2.27
C SER A 98 10.15 15.70 -3.57
N GLU A 99 10.34 14.37 -3.53
CA GLU A 99 10.23 13.52 -4.70
C GLU A 99 9.11 12.50 -4.53
N GLU A 100 8.61 12.00 -5.67
CA GLU A 100 7.62 10.93 -5.65
C GLU A 100 8.21 9.66 -5.04
N CYS A 101 7.36 8.86 -4.43
CA CYS A 101 7.74 7.54 -3.93
C CYS A 101 6.96 6.48 -4.70
N GLU A 102 7.69 5.57 -5.34
CA GLU A 102 7.11 4.47 -6.08
C GLU A 102 7.36 3.17 -5.33
N TYR A 103 6.33 2.36 -5.15
CA TYR A 103 6.45 1.14 -4.34
C TYR A 103 5.40 0.11 -4.70
N ILE A 104 5.65 -1.12 -4.25
CA ILE A 104 4.69 -2.23 -4.33
C ILE A 104 4.20 -2.50 -2.92
N ALA A 105 2.88 -2.63 -2.76
CA ALA A 105 2.27 -2.99 -1.49
C ALA A 105 1.53 -4.33 -1.64
N ILE A 106 1.79 -5.24 -0.72
CA ILE A 106 1.16 -6.56 -0.70
C ILE A 106 0.41 -6.69 0.62
N CYS A 107 -0.88 -6.97 0.56
CA CYS A 107 -1.71 -7.17 1.74
C CYS A 107 -2.19 -8.61 1.83
N LYS A 108 -2.17 -9.17 3.04
CA LYS A 108 -2.63 -10.53 3.29
C LYS A 108 -3.41 -10.55 4.61
N PRO A 109 -4.72 -10.85 4.57
CA PRO A 109 -5.59 -11.05 3.39
C PRO A 109 -5.65 -9.82 2.51
N ALA A 110 -6.30 -9.94 1.36
CA ALA A 110 -6.35 -8.88 0.36
C ALA A 110 -6.88 -7.57 0.92
N PHE A 111 -6.35 -6.45 0.41
CA PHE A 111 -6.80 -5.12 0.80
C PHE A 111 -8.32 -5.02 0.70
N ASP A 112 -8.92 -4.43 1.74
CA ASP A 112 -10.35 -4.19 1.84
C ASP A 112 -10.51 -2.90 2.62
N PHE A 113 -11.08 -1.87 1.98
CA PHE A 113 -11.21 -0.56 2.60
C PHE A 113 -12.02 -0.60 3.90
N THR A 114 -12.96 -1.55 4.02
CA THR A 114 -13.75 -1.70 5.24
C THR A 114 -12.94 -2.26 6.42
N LYS A 115 -11.71 -2.70 6.16
CA LYS A 115 -10.83 -3.33 7.16
C LYS A 115 -9.66 -2.45 7.57
N VAL A 116 -9.56 -1.21 7.08
CA VAL A 116 -8.39 -0.36 7.39
C VAL A 116 -8.57 0.45 8.66
N HIS A 117 -9.79 0.73 9.07
CA HIS A 117 -10.10 1.49 10.31
C HIS A 117 -9.36 2.82 10.36
N ARG A 118 -9.55 3.61 9.30
CA ARG A 118 -8.88 4.91 9.16
C ARG A 118 -9.44 5.91 10.18
N GLU A 119 -8.52 6.60 10.85
CA GLU A 119 -8.86 7.65 11.81
C GLU A 119 -9.14 8.96 11.06
N GLU A 120 -9.87 9.85 11.70
CA GLU A 120 -10.19 11.17 11.14
C GLU A 120 -9.01 12.12 11.21
#